data_34e246bf9b92ba50d823e2d9d7e18e3b
#
_entry.id   34e246bf9b92ba50d823e2d9d7e18e3b
#
_cell.length_a   1.000
_cell.length_b   1.000
_cell.length_c   1.000
_cell.angle_alpha   90.00
_cell.angle_beta   90.00
_cell.angle_gamma   90.00
#
_symmetry.space_group_name_H-M   'P 1'
#
loop_
_entity.id
_entity.type
_entity.pdbx_description
1 polymer ?
#
loop_
_entity_poly.entity_id
_entity_poly.type
_entity_poly.pdbx_seq_one_letter_code
_entity_poly.pdbx_strand_id
1 'polypeptide(L)'
;MADDRRFQELVAAALRDDDAAAGELVRALYPLVAKLVRAHRPARSAEEDLCQMIFIKIMQNLSQFSGQVPIEHWVSRIAINTCINQIQAEKARPELREADLSEEQLAVVQQMAATAGELTPDQRFASRELVEHLMLVLKPAERLVIDLLYFQQKSVADIQELTGWSRALVKVRAFRSRQKMKKQMALISARENQ
;
A
#
# COMPACT_ATOMS: atom_id res chain seq x y z
N MET A 1 -22.91 4.36 4.54
CA MET A 1 -24.16 4.78 3.82
C MET A 1 -24.35 6.32 3.81
N ALA A 2 -24.30 7.05 4.97
CA ALA A 2 -24.41 8.52 4.95
C ALA A 2 -23.21 9.20 4.27
N ASP A 3 -21.99 8.73 4.53
CA ASP A 3 -20.76 9.27 3.94
C ASP A 3 -20.68 9.04 2.44
N ASP A 4 -21.10 7.86 1.95
CA ASP A 4 -21.07 7.58 0.50
C ASP A 4 -21.96 8.54 -0.30
N ARG A 5 -23.14 8.86 0.24
CA ARG A 5 -24.07 9.79 -0.40
C ARG A 5 -23.50 11.21 -0.46
N ARG A 6 -22.90 11.68 0.65
CA ARG A 6 -22.22 12.97 0.71
C ARG A 6 -21.09 13.05 -0.33
N PHE A 7 -20.26 12.01 -0.43
CA PHE A 7 -19.20 11.98 -1.44
C PHE A 7 -19.75 11.99 -2.87
N GLN A 8 -20.83 11.28 -3.15
CA GLN A 8 -21.46 11.30 -4.48
C GLN A 8 -21.98 12.71 -4.83
N GLU A 9 -22.57 13.42 -3.87
CA GLU A 9 -23.03 14.80 -4.06
C GLU A 9 -21.87 15.77 -4.32
N LEU A 10 -20.76 15.64 -3.57
CA LEU A 10 -19.54 16.43 -3.78
C LEU A 10 -18.90 16.15 -5.13
N VAL A 11 -18.81 14.89 -5.55
CA VAL A 11 -18.28 14.49 -6.86
C VAL A 11 -19.16 15.08 -7.97
N ALA A 12 -20.48 14.96 -7.87
CA ALA A 12 -21.40 15.50 -8.86
C ALA A 12 -21.33 17.05 -8.96
N ALA A 13 -21.09 17.75 -7.85
CA ALA A 13 -20.91 19.20 -7.84
C ALA A 13 -19.53 19.58 -8.44
N ALA A 14 -18.46 18.92 -8.04
CA ALA A 14 -17.11 19.15 -8.56
C ALA A 14 -17.03 18.93 -10.10
N LEU A 15 -17.77 17.95 -10.62
CA LEU A 15 -17.87 17.71 -12.07
C LEU A 15 -18.65 18.80 -12.83
N ARG A 16 -19.34 19.69 -12.12
CA ARG A 16 -20.01 20.88 -12.68
C ARG A 16 -19.19 22.16 -12.46
N ASP A 17 -17.89 22.02 -12.22
CA ASP A 17 -16.94 23.12 -11.97
C ASP A 17 -17.25 23.92 -10.67
N ASP A 18 -17.83 23.27 -9.66
CA ASP A 18 -17.99 23.85 -8.32
C ASP A 18 -16.66 23.72 -7.53
N ASP A 19 -15.88 24.79 -7.52
CA ASP A 19 -14.59 24.87 -6.82
C ASP A 19 -14.72 24.65 -5.31
N ALA A 20 -15.85 25.06 -4.69
CA ALA A 20 -16.07 24.85 -3.26
C ALA A 20 -16.27 23.36 -2.95
N ALA A 21 -17.06 22.66 -3.76
CA ALA A 21 -17.26 21.22 -3.66
C ALA A 21 -15.97 20.44 -3.94
N ALA A 22 -15.19 20.85 -4.95
CA ALA A 22 -13.88 20.27 -5.25
C ALA A 22 -12.91 20.45 -4.06
N GLY A 23 -12.86 21.64 -3.46
CA GLY A 23 -12.05 21.90 -2.28
C GLY A 23 -12.49 21.10 -1.05
N GLU A 24 -13.79 20.88 -0.86
CA GLU A 24 -14.30 20.03 0.22
C GLU A 24 -13.95 18.56 0.00
N LEU A 25 -14.07 18.07 -1.23
CA LEU A 25 -13.68 16.72 -1.61
C LEU A 25 -12.20 16.47 -1.33
N VAL A 26 -11.31 17.40 -1.72
CA VAL A 26 -9.87 17.33 -1.42
C VAL A 26 -9.63 17.27 0.10
N ARG A 27 -10.24 18.17 0.88
CA ARG A 27 -10.08 18.18 2.34
C ARG A 27 -10.53 16.87 2.99
N ALA A 28 -11.66 16.31 2.55
CA ALA A 28 -12.20 15.07 3.09
C ALA A 28 -11.32 13.86 2.78
N LEU A 29 -10.70 13.81 1.58
CA LEU A 29 -9.86 12.68 1.13
C LEU A 29 -8.38 12.83 1.51
N TYR A 30 -7.93 14.03 1.91
CA TYR A 30 -6.52 14.29 2.23
C TYR A 30 -5.94 13.35 3.31
N PRO A 31 -6.63 13.07 4.43
CA PRO A 31 -6.10 12.16 5.46
C PRO A 31 -5.82 10.75 4.93
N LEU A 32 -6.69 10.25 4.04
CA LEU A 32 -6.52 8.95 3.39
C LEU A 32 -5.30 8.95 2.45
N VAL A 33 -5.21 9.95 1.58
CA VAL A 33 -4.12 10.08 0.61
C VAL A 33 -2.77 10.24 1.33
N ALA A 34 -2.69 11.12 2.33
CA ALA A 34 -1.48 11.35 3.12
C ALA A 34 -1.04 10.07 3.88
N LYS A 35 -2.00 9.30 4.43
CA LYS A 35 -1.71 8.01 5.06
C LYS A 35 -1.09 7.03 4.07
N LEU A 36 -1.67 6.91 2.87
CA LEU A 36 -1.18 6.00 1.82
C LEU A 36 0.20 6.44 1.30
N VAL A 37 0.40 7.75 1.10
CA VAL A 37 1.70 8.30 0.68
C VAL A 37 2.76 8.01 1.72
N ARG A 38 2.52 8.28 3.00
CA ARG A 38 3.48 7.98 4.08
C ARG A 38 3.87 6.51 4.14
N ALA A 39 2.89 5.61 3.95
CA ALA A 39 3.13 4.18 3.96
C ALA A 39 3.95 3.70 2.75
N HIS A 40 3.81 4.34 1.57
CA HIS A 40 4.27 3.77 0.30
C HIS A 40 5.19 4.69 -0.51
N ARG A 41 5.50 5.92 -0.03
CA ARG A 41 6.34 6.85 -0.80
C ARG A 41 7.75 6.30 -1.04
N PRO A 42 8.37 6.61 -2.18
CA PRO A 42 9.79 6.43 -2.42
C PRO A 42 10.62 7.32 -1.51
N ALA A 43 11.88 6.92 -1.27
CA ALA A 43 12.75 7.63 -0.32
C ALA A 43 13.11 9.06 -0.76
N ARG A 44 13.09 9.34 -2.06
CA ARG A 44 13.51 10.61 -2.65
C ARG A 44 12.37 11.60 -2.93
N SER A 45 11.12 11.16 -2.84
CA SER A 45 9.95 12.01 -3.11
C SER A 45 9.48 12.70 -1.84
N ALA A 46 9.22 14.02 -1.89
CA ALA A 46 8.54 14.72 -0.81
C ALA A 46 7.09 14.24 -0.68
N GLU A 47 6.58 14.18 0.56
CA GLU A 47 5.20 13.74 0.83
C GLU A 47 4.19 14.67 0.16
N GLU A 48 4.43 15.98 0.26
CA GLU A 48 3.55 17.02 -0.26
C GLU A 48 3.43 16.96 -1.78
N ASP A 49 4.57 16.85 -2.49
CA ASP A 49 4.60 16.77 -3.95
C ASP A 49 3.84 15.54 -4.45
N LEU A 50 3.99 14.42 -3.76
CA LEU A 50 3.31 13.19 -4.13
C LEU A 50 1.81 13.25 -3.85
N CYS A 51 1.39 13.84 -2.71
CA CYS A 51 -0.01 14.13 -2.43
C CYS A 51 -0.62 15.03 -3.49
N GLN A 52 0.05 16.12 -3.84
CA GLN A 52 -0.40 17.05 -4.88
C GLN A 52 -0.57 16.34 -6.24
N MET A 53 0.42 15.56 -6.66
CA MET A 53 0.35 14.77 -7.90
C MET A 53 -0.82 13.78 -7.89
N ILE A 54 -1.12 13.15 -6.75
CA ILE A 54 -2.24 12.23 -6.60
C ILE A 54 -3.56 13.00 -6.75
N PHE A 55 -3.71 14.15 -6.09
CA PHE A 55 -4.94 14.95 -6.19
C PHE A 55 -5.17 15.49 -7.60
N ILE A 56 -4.12 15.93 -8.31
CA ILE A 56 -4.23 16.29 -9.72
C ILE A 56 -4.80 15.13 -10.53
N LYS A 57 -4.28 13.90 -10.34
CA LYS A 57 -4.80 12.72 -11.03
C LYS A 57 -6.23 12.36 -10.64
N ILE A 58 -6.59 12.51 -9.35
CA ILE A 58 -7.97 12.30 -8.90
C ILE A 58 -8.91 13.25 -9.65
N MET A 59 -8.61 14.54 -9.68
CA MET A 59 -9.44 15.54 -10.35
C MET A 59 -9.51 15.31 -11.87
N GLN A 60 -8.40 15.01 -12.53
CA GLN A 60 -8.37 14.71 -13.97
C GLN A 60 -9.20 13.49 -14.35
N ASN A 61 -9.35 12.51 -13.44
CA ASN A 61 -10.07 11.28 -13.71
C ASN A 61 -11.43 11.20 -12.97
N LEU A 62 -11.87 12.29 -12.33
CA LEU A 62 -13.07 12.29 -11.49
C LEU A 62 -14.33 11.88 -12.26
N SER A 63 -14.40 12.23 -13.58
CA SER A 63 -15.47 11.82 -14.49
C SER A 63 -15.56 10.31 -14.73
N GLN A 64 -14.50 9.56 -14.44
CA GLN A 64 -14.46 8.10 -14.57
C GLN A 64 -14.97 7.38 -13.29
N PHE A 65 -15.21 8.10 -12.21
CA PHE A 65 -15.77 7.52 -11.00
C PHE A 65 -17.25 7.19 -11.20
N SER A 66 -17.56 5.89 -11.27
CA SER A 66 -18.92 5.39 -11.54
C SER A 66 -19.84 5.30 -10.32
N GLY A 67 -19.30 5.49 -9.11
CA GLY A 67 -20.06 5.31 -7.86
C GLY A 67 -20.38 3.86 -7.49
N GLN A 68 -19.90 2.86 -8.25
CA GLN A 68 -20.12 1.42 -7.96
C GLN A 68 -19.33 0.91 -6.76
N VAL A 69 -18.28 1.63 -6.37
CA VAL A 69 -17.46 1.35 -5.19
C VAL A 69 -17.35 2.63 -4.35
N PRO A 70 -17.07 2.53 -3.04
CA PRO A 70 -16.76 3.70 -2.23
C PRO A 70 -15.63 4.53 -2.84
N ILE A 71 -15.74 5.86 -2.78
CA ILE A 71 -14.75 6.75 -3.39
C ILE A 71 -13.36 6.55 -2.80
N GLU A 72 -13.28 6.19 -1.53
CA GLU A 72 -12.01 5.88 -0.85
C GLU A 72 -11.27 4.71 -1.50
N HIS A 73 -11.98 3.70 -2.00
CA HIS A 73 -11.38 2.59 -2.72
C HIS A 73 -10.82 3.03 -4.07
N TRP A 74 -11.58 3.84 -4.81
CA TRP A 74 -11.15 4.38 -6.09
C TRP A 74 -9.95 5.32 -5.95
N VAL A 75 -9.98 6.22 -4.96
CA VAL A 75 -8.87 7.12 -4.62
C VAL A 75 -7.63 6.35 -4.16
N SER A 76 -7.81 5.32 -3.32
CA SER A 76 -6.71 4.46 -2.87
C SER A 76 -6.00 3.78 -4.04
N ARG A 77 -6.74 3.34 -5.06
CA ARG A 77 -6.18 2.76 -6.28
C ARG A 77 -5.31 3.77 -7.05
N ILE A 78 -5.77 5.01 -7.20
CA ILE A 78 -5.00 6.08 -7.86
C ILE A 78 -3.74 6.40 -7.04
N ALA A 79 -3.87 6.55 -5.72
CA ALA A 79 -2.76 6.87 -4.83
C ALA A 79 -1.67 5.79 -4.86
N ILE A 80 -2.06 4.52 -4.68
CA ILE A 80 -1.14 3.38 -4.69
C ILE A 80 -0.43 3.27 -6.05
N ASN A 81 -1.17 3.36 -7.16
CA ASN A 81 -0.56 3.29 -8.50
C ASN A 81 0.40 4.45 -8.75
N THR A 82 0.10 5.64 -8.24
CA THR A 82 0.99 6.80 -8.37
C THR A 82 2.28 6.59 -7.57
N CYS A 83 2.19 6.08 -6.33
CA CYS A 83 3.37 5.71 -5.53
C CYS A 83 4.21 4.63 -6.22
N ILE A 84 3.58 3.60 -6.79
CA ILE A 84 4.27 2.52 -7.51
C ILE A 84 5.01 3.07 -8.73
N ASN A 85 4.35 3.90 -9.54
CA ASN A 85 4.96 4.49 -10.73
C ASN A 85 6.16 5.37 -10.35
N GLN A 86 6.07 6.12 -9.27
CA GLN A 86 7.18 6.91 -8.76
C GLN A 86 8.34 6.03 -8.25
N ILE A 87 8.05 4.94 -7.55
CA ILE A 87 9.05 3.94 -7.15
C ILE A 87 9.75 3.34 -8.37
N GLN A 88 9.01 3.07 -9.45
CA GLN A 88 9.57 2.53 -10.69
C GLN A 88 10.42 3.57 -11.42
N ALA A 89 9.97 4.83 -11.48
CA ALA A 89 10.72 5.93 -12.07
C ALA A 89 12.06 6.18 -11.33
N GLU A 90 12.06 6.10 -10.00
CA GLU A 90 13.30 6.20 -9.21
C GLU A 90 14.26 5.01 -9.43
N LYS A 91 13.71 3.86 -9.84
CA LYS A 91 14.48 2.63 -10.11
C LYS A 91 14.94 2.49 -11.56
N ALA A 92 14.69 3.46 -12.43
CA ALA A 92 15.09 3.41 -13.84
C ALA A 92 16.63 3.45 -14.01
N ARG A 93 17.33 2.57 -13.28
CA ARG A 93 18.62 1.98 -13.62
C ARG A 93 18.42 0.47 -13.83
N PRO A 94 18.96 -0.10 -14.92
CA PRO A 94 18.70 -1.48 -15.33
C PRO A 94 19.53 -2.46 -14.49
N GLU A 95 19.09 -2.80 -13.30
CA GLU A 95 19.63 -3.93 -12.54
C GLU A 95 18.51 -4.59 -11.73
N LEU A 96 18.09 -5.69 -12.24
CA LEU A 96 17.63 -6.95 -11.67
C LEU A 96 16.56 -7.59 -12.54
N ARG A 97 17.01 -8.44 -13.45
CA ARG A 97 16.17 -9.45 -14.09
C ARG A 97 15.54 -10.32 -13.00
N GLU A 98 14.25 -10.59 -13.16
CA GLU A 98 13.50 -11.53 -12.33
C GLU A 98 14.21 -12.88 -12.37
N ALA A 99 14.73 -13.31 -11.22
CA ALA A 99 15.17 -14.69 -11.06
C ALA A 99 13.91 -15.54 -10.91
N ASP A 100 13.75 -16.52 -11.77
CA ASP A 100 12.72 -17.55 -11.71
C ASP A 100 12.76 -18.27 -10.35
N LEU A 101 11.61 -18.32 -9.67
CA LEU A 101 11.46 -19.10 -8.45
C LEU A 101 11.08 -20.53 -8.81
N SER A 102 11.74 -21.51 -8.18
CA SER A 102 11.34 -22.91 -8.27
C SER A 102 9.99 -23.15 -7.55
N GLU A 103 9.25 -24.18 -8.00
CA GLU A 103 7.96 -24.58 -7.40
C GLU A 103 8.07 -24.92 -5.91
N GLU A 104 9.21 -25.42 -5.46
CA GLU A 104 9.50 -25.72 -4.05
C GLU A 104 9.50 -24.45 -3.16
N GLN A 105 9.96 -23.31 -3.69
CA GLN A 105 9.91 -22.02 -2.99
C GLN A 105 8.50 -21.47 -2.88
N LEU A 106 7.59 -21.85 -3.77
CA LEU A 106 6.17 -21.53 -3.73
C LEU A 106 5.41 -22.32 -2.66
N ALA A 107 5.75 -23.61 -2.45
CA ALA A 107 5.12 -24.47 -1.45
C ALA A 107 5.41 -24.00 0.00
N VAL A 108 6.64 -23.54 0.27
CA VAL A 108 7.03 -23.00 1.59
C VAL A 108 6.23 -21.73 1.93
N VAL A 109 5.81 -20.94 0.93
CA VAL A 109 5.02 -19.72 1.11
C VAL A 109 3.59 -20.03 1.58
N GLN A 110 3.01 -21.17 1.19
CA GLN A 110 1.66 -21.54 1.57
C GLN A 110 1.57 -22.07 3.01
N GLN A 111 2.63 -22.68 3.51
CA GLN A 111 2.65 -23.33 4.84
C GLN A 111 2.80 -22.32 6.00
N MET A 112 3.31 -21.11 5.75
CA MET A 112 3.56 -20.09 6.79
C MET A 112 2.36 -19.17 7.07
N ALA A 113 1.24 -19.31 6.37
CA ALA A 113 0.07 -18.44 6.51
C ALA A 113 -0.90 -18.86 7.65
N ALA A 114 -0.63 -19.97 8.38
CA ALA A 114 -1.62 -20.63 9.22
C ALA A 114 -1.51 -20.37 10.75
N THR A 115 -0.63 -19.48 11.23
CA THR A 115 -0.46 -19.30 12.68
C THR A 115 -0.49 -17.83 13.10
N ALA A 116 -1.68 -17.32 13.42
CA ALA A 116 -1.86 -16.08 14.19
C ALA A 116 -2.88 -16.31 15.30
N GLY A 117 -2.40 -16.45 16.54
CA GLY A 117 -3.21 -16.52 17.76
C GLY A 117 -3.54 -15.13 18.31
N GLU A 118 -4.54 -15.04 19.19
CA GLU A 118 -5.02 -13.80 19.81
C GLU A 118 -4.01 -13.23 20.83
N LEU A 119 -3.74 -11.91 20.75
CA LEU A 119 -2.80 -11.18 21.59
C LEU A 119 -3.52 -10.27 22.60
N THR A 120 -2.95 -10.07 23.81
CA THR A 120 -3.43 -9.11 24.81
C THR A 120 -3.15 -7.64 24.38
N PRO A 121 -3.82 -6.60 24.99
CA PRO A 121 -3.62 -5.19 24.63
C PRO A 121 -2.17 -4.72 24.71
N ASP A 122 -1.42 -5.09 25.74
CA ASP A 122 0.01 -4.73 25.90
C ASP A 122 0.89 -5.44 24.86
N GLN A 123 0.57 -6.71 24.55
CA GLN A 123 1.22 -7.45 23.48
C GLN A 123 0.91 -6.85 22.08
N ARG A 124 -0.27 -6.25 21.90
CA ARG A 124 -0.63 -5.54 20.66
C ARG A 124 0.19 -4.27 20.47
N PHE A 125 0.45 -3.52 21.55
CA PHE A 125 1.26 -2.30 21.47
C PHE A 125 2.72 -2.64 21.14
N ALA A 126 3.34 -3.55 21.89
CA ALA A 126 4.70 -4.03 21.64
C ALA A 126 4.83 -4.67 20.24
N SER A 127 3.80 -5.42 19.81
CA SER A 127 3.76 -6.03 18.48
C SER A 127 3.68 -4.99 17.36
N ARG A 128 2.99 -3.86 17.59
CA ARG A 128 2.89 -2.78 16.60
C ARG A 128 4.24 -2.08 16.38
N GLU A 129 4.92 -1.74 17.46
CA GLU A 129 6.25 -1.11 17.40
C GLU A 129 7.27 -2.04 16.73
N LEU A 130 7.23 -3.33 17.06
CA LEU A 130 8.05 -4.35 16.41
C LEU A 130 7.76 -4.44 14.91
N VAL A 131 6.48 -4.46 14.52
CA VAL A 131 6.08 -4.51 13.10
C VAL A 131 6.56 -3.27 12.36
N GLU A 132 6.41 -2.07 12.93
CA GLU A 132 6.92 -0.83 12.34
C GLU A 132 8.44 -0.93 12.12
N HIS A 133 9.19 -1.43 13.10
CA HIS A 133 10.64 -1.65 13.00
C HIS A 133 11.00 -2.68 11.91
N LEU A 134 10.25 -3.77 11.81
CA LEU A 134 10.42 -4.77 10.76
C LEU A 134 10.08 -4.24 9.36
N MET A 135 9.13 -3.32 9.26
CA MET A 135 8.78 -2.68 7.98
C MET A 135 9.87 -1.72 7.48
N LEU A 136 10.69 -1.15 8.37
CA LEU A 136 11.78 -0.23 7.99
C LEU A 136 12.88 -0.91 7.16
N VAL A 137 13.14 -2.21 7.34
CA VAL A 137 14.16 -2.94 6.58
C VAL A 137 13.72 -3.33 5.16
N LEU A 138 12.44 -3.13 4.86
CA LEU A 138 11.86 -3.46 3.56
C LEU A 138 12.03 -2.30 2.57
N LYS A 139 12.31 -2.65 1.31
CA LYS A 139 12.25 -1.68 0.21
C LYS A 139 10.79 -1.23 0.00
N PRO A 140 10.54 -0.02 -0.55
CA PRO A 140 9.17 0.50 -0.71
C PRO A 140 8.20 -0.47 -1.38
N ALA A 141 8.60 -1.13 -2.48
CA ALA A 141 7.75 -2.10 -3.17
C ALA A 141 7.51 -3.40 -2.37
N GLU A 142 8.45 -3.80 -1.52
CA GLU A 142 8.32 -4.94 -0.61
C GLU A 142 7.37 -4.60 0.54
N ARG A 143 7.51 -3.39 1.10
CA ARG A 143 6.62 -2.86 2.13
C ARG A 143 5.18 -2.79 1.64
N LEU A 144 4.96 -2.29 0.42
CA LEU A 144 3.65 -2.24 -0.20
C LEU A 144 2.99 -3.62 -0.30
N VAL A 145 3.74 -4.65 -0.74
CA VAL A 145 3.20 -6.02 -0.83
C VAL A 145 2.80 -6.54 0.54
N ILE A 146 3.61 -6.32 1.58
CA ILE A 146 3.29 -6.75 2.95
C ILE A 146 2.07 -5.99 3.47
N ASP A 147 1.98 -4.69 3.27
CA ASP A 147 0.83 -3.88 3.66
C ASP A 147 -0.47 -4.39 3.02
N LEU A 148 -0.46 -4.55 1.69
CA LEU A 148 -1.64 -5.00 0.95
C LEU A 148 -2.09 -6.41 1.37
N LEU A 149 -1.15 -7.35 1.55
CA LEU A 149 -1.47 -8.75 1.91
C LEU A 149 -1.96 -8.89 3.35
N TYR A 150 -1.29 -8.26 4.32
CA TYR A 150 -1.49 -8.54 5.74
C TYR A 150 -2.31 -7.49 6.48
N PHE A 151 -2.17 -6.21 6.15
CA PHE A 151 -2.93 -5.15 6.82
C PHE A 151 -4.23 -4.82 6.09
N GLN A 152 -4.22 -4.87 4.75
CA GLN A 152 -5.42 -4.62 3.94
C GLN A 152 -6.12 -5.91 3.49
N GLN A 153 -5.60 -7.10 3.85
CA GLN A 153 -6.22 -8.40 3.58
C GLN A 153 -6.52 -8.63 2.07
N LYS A 154 -5.70 -8.02 1.17
CA LYS A 154 -5.86 -8.16 -0.27
C LYS A 154 -5.33 -9.50 -0.75
N SER A 155 -6.05 -10.15 -1.67
CA SER A 155 -5.55 -11.33 -2.35
C SER A 155 -4.43 -10.99 -3.34
N VAL A 156 -3.65 -11.98 -3.75
CA VAL A 156 -2.63 -11.80 -4.82
C VAL A 156 -3.26 -11.32 -6.12
N ALA A 157 -4.52 -11.72 -6.41
CA ALA A 157 -5.25 -11.27 -7.59
C ALA A 157 -5.59 -9.77 -7.49
N ASP A 158 -6.09 -9.33 -6.33
CA ASP A 158 -6.38 -7.90 -6.08
C ASP A 158 -5.11 -7.05 -6.19
N ILE A 159 -3.98 -7.55 -5.67
CA ILE A 159 -2.69 -6.86 -5.76
C ILE A 159 -2.23 -6.77 -7.22
N GLN A 160 -2.39 -7.83 -8.01
CA GLN A 160 -2.11 -7.79 -9.45
C GLN A 160 -2.95 -6.71 -10.14
N GLU A 161 -4.24 -6.64 -9.84
CA GLU A 161 -5.13 -5.65 -10.43
C GLU A 161 -4.77 -4.21 -10.01
N LEU A 162 -4.47 -4.01 -8.71
CA LEU A 162 -4.10 -2.70 -8.16
C LEU A 162 -2.75 -2.19 -8.68
N THR A 163 -1.78 -3.08 -8.84
CA THR A 163 -0.38 -2.69 -9.10
C THR A 163 0.06 -2.91 -10.53
N GLY A 164 -0.65 -3.75 -11.30
CA GLY A 164 -0.22 -4.20 -12.61
C GLY A 164 0.95 -5.21 -12.57
N TRP A 165 1.37 -5.64 -11.38
CA TRP A 165 2.44 -6.64 -11.24
C TRP A 165 1.93 -8.05 -11.55
N SER A 166 2.78 -8.91 -12.11
CA SER A 166 2.42 -10.32 -12.29
C SER A 166 2.22 -11.02 -10.92
N ARG A 167 1.38 -12.05 -10.89
CA ARG A 167 1.16 -12.87 -9.68
C ARG A 167 2.47 -13.46 -9.15
N ALA A 168 3.35 -13.90 -10.05
CA ALA A 168 4.67 -14.40 -9.70
C ALA A 168 5.49 -13.33 -8.98
N LEU A 169 5.55 -12.11 -9.52
CA LEU A 169 6.28 -11.00 -8.91
C LEU A 169 5.74 -10.62 -7.52
N VAL A 170 4.42 -10.60 -7.32
CA VAL A 170 3.80 -10.35 -6.01
C VAL A 170 4.23 -11.42 -5.01
N LYS A 171 4.14 -12.72 -5.38
CA LYS A 171 4.55 -13.84 -4.54
C LYS A 171 6.04 -13.78 -4.18
N VAL A 172 6.91 -13.50 -5.17
CA VAL A 172 8.36 -13.33 -4.95
C VAL A 172 8.66 -12.21 -3.96
N ARG A 173 8.05 -11.05 -4.15
CA ARG A 173 8.23 -9.91 -3.24
C ARG A 173 7.75 -10.24 -1.84
N ALA A 174 6.58 -10.84 -1.69
CA ALA A 174 6.05 -11.29 -0.41
C ALA A 174 7.00 -12.27 0.31
N PHE A 175 7.54 -13.25 -0.42
CA PHE A 175 8.50 -14.21 0.10
C PHE A 175 9.79 -13.51 0.58
N ARG A 176 10.42 -12.70 -0.28
CA ARG A 176 11.66 -11.98 0.07
C ARG A 176 11.47 -11.04 1.25
N SER A 177 10.34 -10.34 1.31
CA SER A 177 10.00 -9.46 2.43
C SER A 177 9.93 -10.22 3.75
N ARG A 178 9.23 -11.35 3.78
CA ARG A 178 9.14 -12.21 4.96
C ARG A 178 10.50 -12.73 5.42
N GLN A 179 11.36 -13.16 4.49
CA GLN A 179 12.72 -13.61 4.83
C GLN A 179 13.54 -12.49 5.46
N LYS A 180 13.45 -11.26 4.95
CA LYS A 180 14.11 -10.09 5.53
C LYS A 180 13.59 -9.79 6.93
N MET A 181 12.27 -9.77 7.11
CA MET A 181 11.64 -9.53 8.40
C MET A 181 12.01 -10.61 9.41
N LYS A 182 12.00 -11.90 9.00
CA LYS A 182 12.43 -13.02 9.85
C LYS A 182 13.89 -12.87 10.31
N LYS A 183 14.79 -12.50 9.39
CA LYS A 183 16.20 -12.27 9.72
C LYS A 183 16.36 -11.11 10.69
N GLN A 184 15.63 -10.02 10.49
CA GLN A 184 15.68 -8.85 11.38
C GLN A 184 15.12 -9.19 12.76
N MET A 185 14.02 -9.93 12.82
CA MET A 185 13.43 -10.38 14.08
C MET A 185 14.41 -11.25 14.90
N ALA A 186 15.12 -12.17 14.25
CA ALA A 186 16.14 -12.98 14.91
C ALA A 186 17.28 -12.12 15.49
N LEU A 187 17.67 -11.04 14.80
CA LEU A 187 18.68 -10.11 15.28
C LEU A 187 18.20 -9.29 16.51
N ILE A 188 16.93 -8.90 16.53
CA ILE A 188 16.31 -8.20 17.66
C ILE A 188 16.28 -9.11 18.88
N SER A 189 15.72 -10.33 18.73
CA SER A 189 15.64 -11.32 19.81
C SER A 189 17.02 -11.74 20.38
N ALA A 190 18.05 -11.77 19.52
CA ALA A 190 19.40 -12.07 19.98
C ALA A 190 20.02 -10.94 20.83
N ARG A 191 19.60 -9.68 20.61
CA ARG A 191 20.03 -8.52 21.40
C ARG A 191 19.31 -8.40 22.74
N GLU A 192 18.06 -8.82 22.82
CA GLU A 192 17.27 -8.79 24.07
C GLU A 192 17.69 -9.90 25.06
N ASN A 193 18.40 -10.93 24.57
CA ASN A 193 18.89 -12.04 25.39
C ASN A 193 20.37 -11.89 25.83
N GLN A 194 20.98 -10.72 25.61
CA GLN A 194 22.35 -10.37 26.07
C GLN A 194 22.30 -9.31 27.17
#